data_2d068830e767951b7f06a0427442796f
#
_entry.id   2d068830e767951b7f06a0427442796f
#
_cell.length_a   1.000
_cell.length_b   1.000
_cell.length_c   1.000
_cell.angle_alpha   90.00
_cell.angle_beta   90.00
_cell.angle_gamma   90.00
#
_symmetry.space_group_name_H-M   'P 1'
#
loop_
_entity.id
_entity.type
_entity.pdbx_description
1 polymer ?
#
loop_
_entity_poly.entity_id
_entity_poly.type
_entity_poly.pdbx_seq_one_letter_code
_entity_poly.pdbx_strand_id
1 'polypeptide(L)'
;MNNICCTTIVLEAARLAHVEKVVFSSTAAIYGLTDKVCVESDQPDPLNSYSVSKLSGEHLMKMYSDLYGVNTVTLRYFNVYGPRQPKTGQYAPVMGIFLKQRAEGKSLTVVGDGLQTRDFINVSDIASANLTVAEKDAPTYGEVYNIGTGRELSVRAIAEMISDDIVHIPPRPAEARKSLADTSKIESVYGWKAKIKLEDWISEQ
;
A
#
# COMPACT_ATOMS: atom_id res chain seq x y z
N MET A 1 12.65 13.11 7.65
CA MET A 1 12.38 14.54 7.37
C MET A 1 11.57 14.75 6.08
N ASN A 2 11.94 14.17 4.94
CA ASN A 2 11.27 14.47 3.65
C ASN A 2 9.74 14.29 3.68
N ASN A 3 9.23 13.16 4.16
CA ASN A 3 7.78 12.90 4.11
C ASN A 3 6.93 13.97 4.83
N ILE A 4 7.34 14.41 6.02
CA ILE A 4 6.55 15.37 6.81
C ILE A 4 6.71 16.79 6.27
N CYS A 5 7.96 17.27 6.15
CA CYS A 5 8.22 18.63 5.68
C CYS A 5 7.70 18.86 4.23
N CYS A 6 7.95 17.91 3.32
CA CYS A 6 7.47 18.06 1.95
C CYS A 6 5.94 18.01 1.87
N THR A 7 5.26 17.16 2.68
CA THR A 7 3.80 17.14 2.72
C THR A 7 3.24 18.48 3.19
N THR A 8 3.82 19.09 4.24
CA THR A 8 3.40 20.41 4.72
C THR A 8 3.59 21.48 3.64
N ILE A 9 4.75 21.51 2.97
CA ILE A 9 5.05 22.48 1.90
C ILE A 9 4.07 22.33 0.74
N VAL A 10 3.79 21.10 0.31
CA VAL A 10 2.84 20.84 -0.79
C VAL A 10 1.43 21.26 -0.41
N LEU A 11 0.98 20.94 0.80
CA LEU A 11 -0.35 21.34 1.27
C LEU A 11 -0.50 22.87 1.38
N GLU A 12 0.51 23.56 1.87
CA GLU A 12 0.47 25.04 1.93
C GLU A 12 0.48 25.65 0.53
N ALA A 13 1.30 25.14 -0.38
CA ALA A 13 1.30 25.57 -1.78
C ALA A 13 -0.06 25.30 -2.45
N ALA A 14 -0.67 24.14 -2.21
CA ALA A 14 -1.99 23.78 -2.73
C ALA A 14 -3.08 24.73 -2.20
N ARG A 15 -3.03 25.06 -0.90
CA ARG A 15 -3.94 26.01 -0.27
C ARG A 15 -3.84 27.40 -0.91
N LEU A 16 -2.62 27.92 -1.07
CA LEU A 16 -2.37 29.24 -1.65
C LEU A 16 -2.73 29.33 -3.14
N ALA A 17 -2.54 28.23 -3.87
CA ALA A 17 -2.86 28.12 -5.29
C ALA A 17 -4.32 27.71 -5.57
N HIS A 18 -5.14 27.53 -4.54
CA HIS A 18 -6.54 27.09 -4.64
C HIS A 18 -6.69 25.79 -5.46
N VAL A 19 -5.80 24.81 -5.22
CA VAL A 19 -5.87 23.51 -5.89
C VAL A 19 -7.17 22.80 -5.51
N GLU A 20 -7.88 22.27 -6.49
CA GLU A 20 -9.21 21.68 -6.30
C GLU A 20 -9.18 20.43 -5.39
N LYS A 21 -8.13 19.59 -5.49
CA LYS A 21 -7.98 18.40 -4.69
C LYS A 21 -6.53 17.98 -4.51
N VAL A 22 -6.18 17.48 -3.33
CA VAL A 22 -4.87 16.87 -3.03
C VAL A 22 -5.07 15.42 -2.64
N VAL A 23 -4.42 14.50 -3.36
CA VAL A 23 -4.43 13.06 -3.06
C VAL A 23 -3.09 12.67 -2.44
N PHE A 24 -3.13 12.05 -1.26
CA PHE A 24 -1.95 11.64 -0.52
C PHE A 24 -1.75 10.13 -0.55
N SER A 25 -0.58 9.70 -1.01
CA SER A 25 -0.16 8.30 -1.00
C SER A 25 0.31 7.91 0.40
N SER A 26 -0.54 7.23 1.16
CA SER A 26 -0.22 6.63 2.45
C SER A 26 0.06 5.13 2.31
N THR A 27 0.02 4.37 3.39
CA THR A 27 0.45 2.98 3.45
C THR A 27 -0.33 2.16 4.46
N ALA A 28 -0.58 0.88 4.19
CA ALA A 28 -1.10 -0.08 5.15
C ALA A 28 -0.15 -0.34 6.35
N ALA A 29 1.14 0.03 6.23
CA ALA A 29 2.11 -0.13 7.31
C ALA A 29 1.77 0.67 8.59
N ILE A 30 0.82 1.61 8.52
CA ILE A 30 0.33 2.33 9.70
C ILE A 30 -0.52 1.46 10.63
N TYR A 31 -1.09 0.36 10.13
CA TYR A 31 -1.89 -0.56 10.96
C TYR A 31 -1.05 -1.42 11.90
N GLY A 32 0.29 -1.47 11.70
CA GLY A 32 1.20 -2.23 12.56
C GLY A 32 1.04 -3.74 12.45
N LEU A 33 1.17 -4.43 13.59
CA LEU A 33 0.95 -5.87 13.67
C LEU A 33 -0.56 -6.13 13.83
N THR A 34 -1.15 -6.79 12.84
CA THR A 34 -2.56 -7.16 12.86
C THR A 34 -2.75 -8.58 12.37
N ASP A 35 -3.80 -9.24 12.86
CA ASP A 35 -4.28 -10.56 12.46
C ASP A 35 -5.69 -10.52 11.86
N LYS A 36 -6.26 -9.33 11.72
CA LYS A 36 -7.60 -9.07 11.20
C LYS A 36 -7.59 -8.34 9.85
N VAL A 37 -8.76 -8.21 9.24
CA VAL A 37 -8.98 -7.32 8.10
C VAL A 37 -8.88 -5.88 8.58
N CYS A 38 -8.09 -5.05 7.87
CA CYS A 38 -7.88 -3.66 8.22
C CYS A 38 -9.01 -2.79 7.66
N VAL A 39 -9.67 -2.05 8.54
CA VAL A 39 -10.64 -1.01 8.17
C VAL A 39 -10.06 0.38 8.47
N GLU A 40 -10.52 1.42 7.76
CA GLU A 40 -9.95 2.77 7.90
C GLU A 40 -10.15 3.37 9.29
N SER A 41 -11.15 2.92 10.03
CA SER A 41 -11.42 3.32 11.42
C SER A 41 -10.55 2.61 12.47
N ASP A 42 -9.74 1.64 12.08
CA ASP A 42 -8.82 0.98 13.00
C ASP A 42 -7.79 1.97 13.55
N GLN A 43 -7.50 1.85 14.84
CA GLN A 43 -6.48 2.65 15.51
C GLN A 43 -5.11 2.37 14.88
N PRO A 44 -4.41 3.39 14.36
CA PRO A 44 -3.06 3.20 13.83
C PRO A 44 -2.06 2.79 14.92
N ASP A 45 -1.16 1.85 14.58
CA ASP A 45 -0.06 1.38 15.43
C ASP A 45 1.25 1.31 14.62
N PRO A 46 1.82 2.45 14.17
CA PRO A 46 2.98 2.48 13.30
C PRO A 46 4.24 2.00 14.02
N LEU A 47 4.94 0.99 13.46
CA LEU A 47 6.07 0.30 14.08
C LEU A 47 7.46 0.82 13.67
N ASN A 48 7.54 1.73 12.71
CA ASN A 48 8.81 2.23 12.19
C ASN A 48 8.71 3.70 11.75
N SER A 49 9.86 4.35 11.54
CA SER A 49 9.93 5.77 11.17
C SER A 49 9.22 6.08 9.85
N TYR A 50 9.15 5.14 8.92
CA TYR A 50 8.40 5.31 7.67
C TYR A 50 6.89 5.39 7.95
N SER A 51 6.31 4.41 8.64
CA SER A 51 4.87 4.39 8.96
C SER A 51 4.47 5.57 9.85
N VAL A 52 5.31 5.96 10.82
CA VAL A 52 5.10 7.18 11.63
C VAL A 52 5.07 8.42 10.73
N SER A 53 6.01 8.54 9.78
CA SER A 53 6.05 9.71 8.89
C SER A 53 4.84 9.78 7.94
N LYS A 54 4.32 8.63 7.51
CA LYS A 54 3.10 8.57 6.68
C LYS A 54 1.85 8.91 7.49
N LEU A 55 1.71 8.40 8.71
CA LEU A 55 0.63 8.77 9.61
C LEU A 55 0.63 10.27 9.93
N SER A 56 1.81 10.86 10.14
CA SER A 56 1.92 12.32 10.28
C SER A 56 1.41 13.07 9.06
N GLY A 57 1.66 12.55 7.85
CA GLY A 57 1.10 13.08 6.61
C GLY A 57 -0.43 13.00 6.57
N GLU A 58 -1.04 11.88 7.00
CA GLU A 58 -2.50 11.75 7.09
C GLU A 58 -3.11 12.80 8.04
N HIS A 59 -2.49 13.02 9.21
CA HIS A 59 -2.93 14.07 10.13
C HIS A 59 -2.81 15.47 9.53
N LEU A 60 -1.76 15.75 8.76
CA LEU A 60 -1.62 17.03 8.03
C LEU A 60 -2.72 17.18 6.98
N MET A 61 -3.01 16.14 6.19
CA MET A 61 -4.10 16.14 5.19
C MET A 61 -5.43 16.50 5.85
N LYS A 62 -5.76 15.81 6.95
CA LYS A 62 -6.99 16.09 7.70
C LYS A 62 -7.01 17.50 8.29
N MET A 63 -5.92 17.95 8.89
CA MET A 63 -5.83 19.29 9.47
C MET A 63 -6.02 20.39 8.42
N TYR A 64 -5.40 20.28 7.23
CA TYR A 64 -5.60 21.25 6.15
C TYR A 64 -7.04 21.23 5.62
N SER A 65 -7.69 20.09 5.63
CA SER A 65 -9.10 19.98 5.28
C SER A 65 -9.99 20.70 6.32
N ASP A 66 -9.81 20.37 7.60
CA ASP A 66 -10.66 20.87 8.69
C ASP A 66 -10.49 22.38 8.92
N LEU A 67 -9.25 22.89 8.87
CA LEU A 67 -8.97 24.29 9.21
C LEU A 67 -9.01 25.23 8.01
N TYR A 68 -8.64 24.76 6.83
CA TYR A 68 -8.48 25.61 5.65
C TYR A 68 -9.42 25.26 4.50
N GLY A 69 -10.24 24.22 4.64
CA GLY A 69 -11.20 23.79 3.61
C GLY A 69 -10.53 23.22 2.35
N VAL A 70 -9.25 22.81 2.42
CA VAL A 70 -8.59 22.16 1.29
C VAL A 70 -9.20 20.78 1.11
N ASN A 71 -9.68 20.45 -0.08
CA ASN A 71 -10.18 19.11 -0.36
C ASN A 71 -9.02 18.11 -0.43
N THR A 72 -8.87 17.30 0.61
CA THR A 72 -7.78 16.33 0.73
C THR A 72 -8.33 14.92 0.83
N VAL A 73 -7.64 13.95 0.21
CA VAL A 73 -7.95 12.52 0.25
C VAL A 73 -6.68 11.73 0.50
N THR A 74 -6.76 10.74 1.38
CA THR A 74 -5.64 9.85 1.72
C THR A 74 -5.92 8.43 1.24
N LEU A 75 -4.97 7.83 0.54
CA LEU A 75 -5.04 6.47 0.04
C LEU A 75 -3.97 5.59 0.71
N ARG A 76 -4.40 4.61 1.53
CA ARG A 76 -3.53 3.63 2.19
C ARG A 76 -3.29 2.45 1.27
N TYR A 77 -2.14 2.45 0.57
CA TYR A 77 -1.78 1.35 -0.33
C TYR A 77 -1.35 0.11 0.45
N PHE A 78 -1.89 -1.04 0.07
CA PHE A 78 -1.43 -2.35 0.53
C PHE A 78 -0.19 -2.77 -0.27
N ASN A 79 0.15 -4.04 -0.37
CA ASN A 79 1.46 -4.46 -0.91
C ASN A 79 1.51 -4.32 -2.43
N VAL A 80 2.05 -3.20 -2.91
CA VAL A 80 2.08 -2.87 -4.33
C VAL A 80 3.14 -3.69 -5.06
N TYR A 81 2.76 -4.26 -6.21
CA TYR A 81 3.66 -4.93 -7.14
C TYR A 81 3.46 -4.42 -8.56
N GLY A 82 4.41 -4.69 -9.46
CA GLY A 82 4.26 -4.35 -10.87
C GLY A 82 5.60 -4.05 -11.56
N PRO A 83 5.54 -3.60 -12.83
CA PRO A 83 6.73 -3.25 -13.58
C PRO A 83 7.52 -2.13 -12.89
N ARG A 84 8.86 -2.16 -13.04
CA ARG A 84 9.80 -1.20 -12.45
C ARG A 84 9.89 -1.19 -10.92
N GLN A 85 9.30 -2.19 -10.22
CA GLN A 85 9.47 -2.33 -8.78
C GLN A 85 10.94 -2.56 -8.40
N PRO A 86 11.41 -2.08 -7.23
CA PRO A 86 12.75 -2.34 -6.75
C PRO A 86 13.00 -3.86 -6.61
N LYS A 87 14.13 -4.33 -7.14
CA LYS A 87 14.54 -5.76 -7.05
C LYS A 87 15.64 -6.00 -6.02
N THR A 88 16.17 -4.93 -5.42
CA THR A 88 17.29 -4.97 -4.47
C THR A 88 17.15 -3.88 -3.42
N GLY A 89 17.87 -4.02 -2.31
CA GLY A 89 17.90 -3.05 -1.22
C GLY A 89 16.95 -3.42 -0.08
N GLN A 90 17.10 -2.71 1.03
CA GLN A 90 16.37 -2.98 2.28
C GLN A 90 14.84 -2.90 2.14
N TYR A 91 14.37 -2.12 1.18
CA TYR A 91 12.93 -1.87 0.94
C TYR A 91 12.39 -2.56 -0.32
N ALA A 92 13.15 -3.52 -0.89
CA ALA A 92 12.66 -4.28 -2.03
C ALA A 92 11.46 -5.16 -1.60
N PRO A 93 10.32 -5.05 -2.31
CA PRO A 93 9.16 -5.90 -2.03
C PRO A 93 9.48 -7.37 -2.37
N VAL A 94 8.83 -8.29 -1.67
CA VAL A 94 9.05 -9.74 -1.83
C VAL A 94 8.92 -10.18 -3.30
N MET A 95 7.95 -9.65 -4.03
CA MET A 95 7.77 -9.92 -5.46
C MET A 95 9.00 -9.53 -6.30
N GLY A 96 9.58 -8.35 -6.05
CA GLY A 96 10.78 -7.92 -6.74
C GLY A 96 12.00 -8.80 -6.43
N ILE A 97 12.11 -9.27 -5.18
CA ILE A 97 13.17 -10.20 -4.75
C ILE A 97 13.01 -11.55 -5.45
N PHE A 98 11.82 -12.15 -5.44
CA PHE A 98 11.55 -13.45 -6.06
C PHE A 98 11.80 -13.44 -7.56
N LEU A 99 11.31 -12.44 -8.29
CA LEU A 99 11.54 -12.34 -9.73
C LEU A 99 13.04 -12.16 -10.07
N LYS A 100 13.78 -11.42 -9.24
CA LYS A 100 15.23 -11.31 -9.39
C LYS A 100 15.93 -12.66 -9.17
N GLN A 101 15.62 -13.34 -8.07
CA GLN A 101 16.21 -14.65 -7.75
C GLN A 101 15.95 -15.65 -8.87
N ARG A 102 14.71 -15.74 -9.36
CA ARG A 102 14.37 -16.60 -10.51
C ARG A 102 15.20 -16.24 -11.76
N ALA A 103 15.31 -14.96 -12.09
CA ALA A 103 16.07 -14.51 -13.25
C ALA A 103 17.59 -14.81 -13.13
N GLU A 104 18.10 -14.91 -11.91
CA GLU A 104 19.49 -15.28 -11.61
C GLU A 104 19.70 -16.80 -11.44
N GLY A 105 18.66 -17.62 -11.64
CA GLY A 105 18.72 -19.08 -11.43
C GLY A 105 18.99 -19.49 -9.98
N LYS A 106 18.54 -18.67 -9.02
CA LYS A 106 18.70 -18.90 -7.58
C LYS A 106 17.38 -19.36 -6.95
N SER A 107 17.49 -20.15 -5.89
CA SER A 107 16.33 -20.53 -5.06
C SER A 107 15.64 -19.29 -4.50
N LEU A 108 14.30 -19.33 -4.44
CA LEU A 108 13.51 -18.27 -3.81
C LEU A 108 13.63 -18.36 -2.29
N THR A 109 13.96 -17.24 -1.63
CA THR A 109 14.14 -17.18 -0.18
C THR A 109 12.85 -16.77 0.53
N VAL A 110 12.18 -17.72 1.17
CA VAL A 110 10.95 -17.51 1.95
C VAL A 110 11.30 -17.33 3.41
N VAL A 111 10.87 -16.21 4.02
CA VAL A 111 11.10 -15.93 5.43
C VAL A 111 10.15 -16.75 6.30
N GLY A 112 10.70 -17.43 7.32
CA GLY A 112 9.94 -18.27 8.25
C GLY A 112 9.24 -19.43 7.54
N ASP A 113 7.98 -19.69 7.91
CA ASP A 113 7.14 -20.73 7.31
C ASP A 113 6.47 -20.30 5.97
N GLY A 114 6.55 -19.02 5.65
CA GLY A 114 5.92 -18.43 4.46
C GLY A 114 4.40 -18.31 4.54
N LEU A 115 3.78 -18.63 5.70
CA LEU A 115 2.33 -18.61 5.88
C LEU A 115 1.79 -17.19 6.19
N GLN A 116 2.65 -16.20 6.35
CA GLN A 116 2.22 -14.80 6.45
C GLN A 116 1.51 -14.39 5.16
N THR A 117 0.33 -13.77 5.32
CA THR A 117 -0.51 -13.37 4.19
C THR A 117 -0.46 -11.86 3.94
N ARG A 118 -0.59 -11.49 2.67
CA ARG A 118 -0.60 -10.09 2.22
C ARG A 118 -1.67 -9.89 1.15
N ASP A 119 -2.27 -8.71 1.16
CA ASP A 119 -3.07 -8.21 0.06
C ASP A 119 -2.12 -7.54 -0.95
N PHE A 120 -1.96 -8.17 -2.11
CA PHE A 120 -1.09 -7.69 -3.19
C PHE A 120 -1.90 -6.99 -4.26
N ILE A 121 -1.56 -5.74 -4.55
CA ILE A 121 -2.24 -4.92 -5.54
C ILE A 121 -1.29 -4.47 -6.65
N ASN A 122 -1.77 -4.50 -7.90
CA ASN A 122 -0.97 -4.04 -9.04
C ASN A 122 -0.83 -2.52 -9.06
N VAL A 123 0.36 -2.03 -9.44
CA VAL A 123 0.64 -0.59 -9.55
C VAL A 123 -0.27 0.14 -10.53
N SER A 124 -0.78 -0.54 -11.57
CA SER A 124 -1.75 0.04 -12.51
C SER A 124 -3.12 0.24 -11.86
N ASP A 125 -3.54 -0.66 -10.96
CA ASP A 125 -4.74 -0.47 -10.16
C ASP A 125 -4.56 0.70 -9.17
N ILE A 126 -3.37 0.85 -8.58
CA ILE A 126 -3.04 2.04 -7.75
C ILE A 126 -3.18 3.33 -8.57
N ALA A 127 -2.62 3.37 -9.79
CA ALA A 127 -2.76 4.54 -10.67
C ALA A 127 -4.22 4.83 -11.00
N SER A 128 -5.00 3.78 -11.32
CA SER A 128 -6.44 3.89 -11.57
C SER A 128 -7.22 4.42 -10.35
N ALA A 129 -6.88 3.97 -9.13
CA ALA A 129 -7.50 4.48 -7.90
C ALA A 129 -7.22 5.97 -7.73
N ASN A 130 -5.95 6.40 -7.91
CA ASN A 130 -5.58 7.82 -7.81
C ASN A 130 -6.35 8.68 -8.80
N LEU A 131 -6.44 8.27 -10.07
CA LEU A 131 -7.19 9.01 -11.10
C LEU A 131 -8.68 9.06 -10.76
N THR A 132 -9.28 7.93 -10.38
CA THR A 132 -10.69 7.86 -10.00
C THR A 132 -11.01 8.82 -8.86
N VAL A 133 -10.16 8.86 -7.83
CA VAL A 133 -10.33 9.74 -6.67
C VAL A 133 -10.08 11.20 -7.02
N ALA A 134 -9.09 11.47 -7.90
CA ALA A 134 -8.78 12.84 -8.32
C ALA A 134 -9.90 13.47 -9.17
N GLU A 135 -10.48 12.70 -10.09
CA GLU A 135 -11.45 13.19 -11.07
C GLU A 135 -12.89 13.22 -10.54
N LYS A 136 -13.25 12.28 -9.66
CA LYS A 136 -14.62 12.19 -9.17
C LYS A 136 -14.91 13.26 -8.13
N ASP A 137 -15.97 14.02 -8.36
CA ASP A 137 -16.47 14.99 -7.39
C ASP A 137 -17.24 14.24 -6.28
N ALA A 138 -16.54 13.89 -5.22
CA ALA A 138 -17.09 13.28 -4.03
C ALA A 138 -16.70 14.14 -2.82
N PRO A 139 -17.60 14.38 -1.88
CA PRO A 139 -17.33 15.14 -0.66
C PRO A 139 -16.46 14.30 0.28
N THR A 140 -15.15 14.46 0.19
CA THR A 140 -14.20 13.59 0.86
C THR A 140 -13.13 14.34 1.64
N TYR A 141 -13.48 15.47 2.18
CA TYR A 141 -12.59 16.35 2.94
C TYR A 141 -11.90 15.61 4.10
N GLY A 142 -10.59 15.36 3.94
CA GLY A 142 -9.77 14.70 4.95
C GLY A 142 -10.01 13.18 5.10
N GLU A 143 -10.79 12.58 4.20
CA GLU A 143 -11.14 11.15 4.28
C GLU A 143 -9.98 10.24 3.87
N VAL A 144 -9.99 9.04 4.44
CA VAL A 144 -8.99 7.99 4.22
C VAL A 144 -9.66 6.78 3.57
N TYR A 145 -8.97 6.14 2.62
CA TYR A 145 -9.43 4.94 1.93
C TYR A 145 -8.33 3.88 1.84
N ASN A 146 -8.67 2.63 2.10
CA ASN A 146 -7.82 1.48 1.82
C ASN A 146 -7.80 1.17 0.32
N ILE A 147 -6.61 0.96 -0.23
CA ILE A 147 -6.41 0.57 -1.62
C ILE A 147 -5.69 -0.78 -1.65
N GLY A 148 -6.47 -1.81 -1.83
CA GLY A 148 -6.09 -3.21 -1.90
C GLY A 148 -7.01 -3.96 -2.86
N THR A 149 -6.89 -5.27 -2.86
CA THR A 149 -7.74 -6.18 -3.67
C THR A 149 -8.86 -6.81 -2.82
N GLY A 150 -8.77 -6.74 -1.49
CA GLY A 150 -9.63 -7.48 -0.56
C GLY A 150 -9.35 -8.99 -0.57
N ARG A 151 -8.21 -9.43 -1.15
CA ARG A 151 -7.78 -10.82 -1.21
C ARG A 151 -6.39 -10.96 -0.60
N GLU A 152 -6.19 -12.02 0.16
CA GLU A 152 -4.88 -12.33 0.73
C GLU A 152 -4.28 -13.58 0.10
N LEU A 153 -2.96 -13.54 -0.11
CA LEU A 153 -2.16 -14.68 -0.52
C LEU A 153 -0.98 -14.85 0.43
N SER A 154 -0.61 -16.09 0.74
CA SER A 154 0.58 -16.35 1.52
C SER A 154 1.84 -16.11 0.69
N VAL A 155 2.91 -15.69 1.34
CA VAL A 155 4.22 -15.52 0.69
C VAL A 155 4.71 -16.83 0.07
N ARG A 156 4.42 -17.97 0.73
CA ARG A 156 4.72 -19.30 0.22
C ARG A 156 3.95 -19.60 -1.07
N ALA A 157 2.63 -19.37 -1.11
CA ALA A 157 1.83 -19.60 -2.31
C ALA A 157 2.35 -18.77 -3.51
N ILE A 158 2.79 -17.53 -3.26
CA ILE A 158 3.39 -16.69 -4.31
C ILE A 158 4.73 -17.25 -4.78
N ALA A 159 5.58 -17.72 -3.87
CA ALA A 159 6.84 -18.36 -4.24
C ALA A 159 6.60 -19.60 -5.11
N GLU A 160 5.66 -20.46 -4.73
CA GLU A 160 5.27 -21.67 -5.47
C GLU A 160 4.70 -21.36 -6.87
N MET A 161 4.05 -20.20 -7.07
CA MET A 161 3.63 -19.75 -8.43
C MET A 161 4.81 -19.33 -9.31
N ILE A 162 5.95 -18.98 -8.73
CA ILE A 162 7.10 -18.44 -9.45
C ILE A 162 8.15 -19.52 -9.73
N SER A 163 8.42 -20.41 -8.77
CA SER A 163 9.44 -21.47 -8.87
C SER A 163 9.19 -22.58 -7.87
N ASP A 164 9.57 -23.80 -8.25
CA ASP A 164 9.60 -24.97 -7.34
C ASP A 164 10.86 -24.96 -6.45
N ASP A 165 11.88 -24.19 -6.80
CA ASP A 165 13.15 -24.09 -6.05
C ASP A 165 13.03 -23.03 -4.95
N ILE A 166 12.63 -23.46 -3.75
CA ILE A 166 12.34 -22.60 -2.60
C ILE A 166 13.19 -23.04 -1.40
N VAL A 167 13.79 -22.06 -0.73
CA VAL A 167 14.51 -22.27 0.54
C VAL A 167 13.93 -21.37 1.64
N HIS A 168 13.80 -21.91 2.83
CA HIS A 168 13.32 -21.17 3.99
C HIS A 168 14.49 -20.53 4.74
N ILE A 169 14.34 -19.24 5.10
CA ILE A 169 15.31 -18.50 5.91
C ILE A 169 14.69 -18.10 7.26
N PRO A 170 15.49 -17.81 8.28
CA PRO A 170 14.98 -17.47 9.62
C PRO A 170 13.92 -16.38 9.60
N PRO A 171 12.91 -16.45 10.49
CA PRO A 171 11.85 -15.45 10.59
C PRO A 171 12.42 -14.08 11.00
N ARG A 172 11.77 -13.01 10.56
CA ARG A 172 12.10 -11.62 10.96
C ARG A 172 11.31 -11.23 12.20
N PRO A 173 11.94 -10.51 13.15
CA PRO A 173 11.21 -9.91 14.26
C PRO A 173 10.13 -8.93 13.76
N ALA A 174 9.01 -8.88 14.48
CA ALA A 174 7.92 -7.93 14.23
C ALA A 174 7.35 -7.96 12.80
N GLU A 175 7.33 -9.11 12.16
CA GLU A 175 6.64 -9.31 10.88
C GLU A 175 5.15 -9.57 11.10
N ALA A 176 4.27 -8.74 10.53
CA ALA A 176 2.84 -8.94 10.60
C ALA A 176 2.44 -10.28 9.95
N ARG A 177 1.61 -11.06 10.62
CA ARG A 177 1.11 -12.34 10.08
C ARG A 177 0.07 -12.12 8.99
N LYS A 178 -0.72 -11.06 9.09
CA LYS A 178 -1.77 -10.73 8.14
C LYS A 178 -1.69 -9.27 7.71
N SER A 179 -2.01 -8.99 6.44
CA SER A 179 -2.24 -7.63 5.94
C SER A 179 -3.27 -7.72 4.81
N LEU A 180 -4.52 -7.44 5.14
CA LEU A 180 -5.68 -7.56 4.25
C LEU A 180 -6.54 -6.31 4.35
N ALA A 181 -6.84 -5.68 3.20
CA ALA A 181 -7.69 -4.50 3.11
C ALA A 181 -9.19 -4.85 3.18
N ASP A 182 -9.96 -4.11 3.96
CA ASP A 182 -11.35 -3.87 3.63
C ASP A 182 -11.41 -2.75 2.59
N THR A 183 -11.98 -3.02 1.43
CA THR A 183 -12.10 -2.07 0.32
C THR A 183 -13.52 -1.56 0.13
N SER A 184 -14.44 -1.91 1.02
CA SER A 184 -15.87 -1.58 0.90
C SER A 184 -16.12 -0.07 0.87
N LYS A 185 -15.33 0.72 1.60
CA LYS A 185 -15.47 2.17 1.66
C LYS A 185 -15.18 2.83 0.31
N ILE A 186 -14.04 2.52 -0.31
CA ILE A 186 -13.70 3.11 -1.63
C ILE A 186 -14.65 2.62 -2.72
N GLU A 187 -15.08 1.37 -2.64
CA GLU A 187 -16.07 0.83 -3.55
C GLU A 187 -17.41 1.57 -3.46
N SER A 188 -17.92 1.79 -2.24
CA SER A 188 -19.21 2.48 -2.02
C SER A 188 -19.19 3.94 -2.47
N VAL A 189 -18.09 4.67 -2.23
CA VAL A 189 -17.98 6.11 -2.54
C VAL A 189 -17.58 6.36 -3.99
N TYR A 190 -16.59 5.62 -4.47
CA TYR A 190 -16.00 5.86 -5.79
C TYR A 190 -16.41 4.84 -6.85
N GLY A 191 -17.00 3.69 -6.47
CA GLY A 191 -17.28 2.56 -7.36
C GLY A 191 -15.99 1.90 -7.88
N TRP A 192 -14.85 2.15 -7.23
CA TRP A 192 -13.57 1.62 -7.66
C TRP A 192 -13.29 0.25 -7.04
N LYS A 193 -12.74 -0.64 -7.87
CA LYS A 193 -12.24 -1.96 -7.48
C LYS A 193 -10.94 -2.28 -8.23
N ALA A 194 -10.03 -3.00 -7.57
CA ALA A 194 -8.87 -3.59 -8.24
C ALA A 194 -9.32 -4.61 -9.29
N LYS A 195 -8.63 -4.66 -10.43
CA LYS A 195 -8.99 -5.50 -11.58
C LYS A 195 -7.93 -6.55 -11.95
N ILE A 196 -6.66 -6.27 -11.65
CA ILE A 196 -5.53 -7.09 -12.09
C ILE A 196 -5.27 -8.17 -11.04
N LYS A 197 -5.38 -9.44 -11.46
CA LYS A 197 -5.05 -10.57 -10.60
C LYS A 197 -3.54 -10.81 -10.57
N LEU A 198 -3.03 -11.13 -9.40
CA LEU A 198 -1.59 -11.38 -9.22
C LEU A 198 -1.14 -12.61 -10.01
N GLU A 199 -1.94 -13.65 -10.04
CA GLU A 199 -1.67 -14.90 -10.73
C GLU A 199 -1.47 -14.67 -12.22
N ASP A 200 -2.38 -13.89 -12.84
CA ASP A 200 -2.31 -13.56 -14.27
C ASP A 200 -1.03 -12.77 -14.57
N TRP A 201 -0.71 -11.78 -13.75
CA TRP A 201 0.49 -10.97 -13.90
C TRP A 201 1.79 -11.77 -13.72
N ILE A 202 1.84 -12.71 -12.76
CA ILE A 202 3.02 -13.59 -12.56
C ILE A 202 3.25 -14.46 -13.80
N SER A 203 2.19 -14.97 -14.43
CA SER A 203 2.30 -15.85 -15.61
C SER A 203 2.90 -15.14 -16.83
N GLU A 204 2.86 -13.80 -16.86
CA GLU A 204 3.42 -12.97 -17.93
C GLU A 204 4.90 -12.59 -17.71
N GLN A 205 5.50 -12.94 -16.54
CA GLN A 205 6.88 -12.61 -16.23
C GLN A 205 7.83 -13.75 -16.69
#